data_f04e0570e80e76600e47b5b7167314e0
#
_entry.id   f04e0570e80e76600e47b5b7167314e0
#
_cell.length_a   1.000
_cell.length_b   1.000
_cell.length_c   1.000
_cell.angle_alpha   90.00
_cell.angle_beta   90.00
_cell.angle_gamma   90.00
#
_symmetry.space_group_name_H-M   'P 1'
#
loop_
_entity.id
_entity.type
_entity.pdbx_description
1 polymer ?
#
loop_
_entity_poly.entity_id
_entity_poly.type
_entity_poly.pdbx_seq_one_letter_code
_entity_poly.pdbx_strand_id
1 'polypeptide(L)'
;MRDAENICQVEELRPNWMGFIFWPKSKRYVSKYPEYMPIYCQRVGVFVDEDIEQVKLIADDFALDIIQLHGSESPEYASQLRKWKVIKAFNIATADDLEVTKPYEGMVDYFLFDTRKPFVEAGGCVPPGGTGLKFDWSVLDAYQGSTSFLLSGGIGPDDAERVRNFRHEKCIGIDLNSRFETAPGLKDVNKLRKFIKTIRQ
;
A
#
# COMPACT_ATOMS: atom_id res chain seq x y z
N MET A 1 2.28 7.47 -7.42
CA MET A 1 2.09 8.74 -8.17
C MET A 1 3.23 8.92 -9.15
N ARG A 2 3.08 9.72 -10.22
CA ARG A 2 4.17 10.02 -11.17
C ARG A 2 3.97 11.33 -11.98
N ASP A 3 2.76 11.82 -12.03
CA ASP A 3 2.40 13.05 -12.74
C ASP A 3 2.45 14.23 -11.77
N ALA A 4 3.19 15.30 -12.12
CA ALA A 4 3.50 16.41 -11.23
C ALA A 4 2.25 17.19 -10.80
N GLU A 5 1.33 17.47 -11.73
CA GLU A 5 0.10 18.19 -11.43
C GLU A 5 -0.81 17.35 -10.53
N ASN A 6 -0.93 16.06 -10.83
CA ASN A 6 -1.74 15.15 -10.01
C ASN A 6 -1.12 14.92 -8.61
N ILE A 7 0.20 14.91 -8.47
CA ILE A 7 0.88 14.87 -7.16
C ILE A 7 0.48 16.10 -6.35
N CYS A 8 0.58 17.29 -6.92
CA CYS A 8 0.21 18.55 -6.28
C CYS A 8 -1.26 18.54 -5.83
N GLN A 9 -2.18 18.18 -6.73
CA GLN A 9 -3.62 18.11 -6.43
C GLN A 9 -3.96 17.08 -5.33
N VAL A 10 -3.27 15.94 -5.28
CA VAL A 10 -3.47 14.92 -4.24
C VAL A 10 -2.89 15.40 -2.91
N GLU A 11 -1.75 16.11 -2.92
CA GLU A 11 -1.16 16.66 -1.70
C GLU A 11 -2.08 17.67 -0.99
N GLU A 12 -2.87 18.46 -1.75
CA GLU A 12 -3.89 19.36 -1.19
C GLU A 12 -4.93 18.63 -0.33
N LEU A 13 -5.15 17.35 -0.57
CA LEU A 13 -6.04 16.51 0.25
C LEU A 13 -5.41 16.08 1.58
N ARG A 14 -4.16 16.46 1.82
CA ARG A 14 -3.37 16.18 3.02
C ARG A 14 -3.32 14.70 3.38
N PRO A 15 -2.84 13.81 2.46
CA PRO A 15 -2.50 12.46 2.83
C PRO A 15 -1.31 12.47 3.79
N ASN A 16 -1.22 11.48 4.67
CA ASN A 16 -0.02 11.33 5.52
C ASN A 16 1.18 10.86 4.69
N TRP A 17 0.93 9.97 3.73
CA TRP A 17 1.94 9.33 2.90
C TRP A 17 1.51 9.35 1.43
N MET A 18 2.50 9.42 0.52
CA MET A 18 2.28 9.34 -0.92
C MET A 18 3.25 8.35 -1.55
N GLY A 19 2.71 7.33 -2.24
CA GLY A 19 3.47 6.22 -2.81
C GLY A 19 3.96 6.46 -4.23
N PHE A 20 5.21 6.06 -4.49
CA PHE A 20 5.91 6.07 -5.77
C PHE A 20 6.39 4.65 -6.07
N ILE A 21 5.99 4.06 -7.20
CA ILE A 21 6.27 2.66 -7.51
C ILE A 21 7.50 2.58 -8.41
N PHE A 22 8.55 1.93 -7.93
CA PHE A 22 9.83 1.74 -8.63
C PHE A 22 9.98 0.32 -9.21
N TRP A 23 8.88 -0.37 -9.49
CA TRP A 23 8.89 -1.67 -10.15
C TRP A 23 8.63 -1.52 -11.65
N PRO A 24 9.62 -1.82 -12.55
CA PRO A 24 9.49 -1.56 -13.99
C PRO A 24 8.35 -2.28 -14.69
N LYS A 25 7.88 -3.42 -14.17
CA LYS A 25 6.73 -4.16 -14.72
C LYS A 25 5.38 -3.54 -14.35
N SER A 26 5.36 -2.57 -13.44
CA SER A 26 4.13 -1.89 -13.06
C SER A 26 3.69 -0.88 -14.12
N LYS A 27 2.39 -0.85 -14.43
CA LYS A 27 1.79 0.24 -15.23
C LYS A 27 1.89 1.61 -14.56
N ARG A 28 2.27 1.66 -13.27
CA ARG A 28 2.42 2.86 -12.42
C ARG A 28 3.88 3.22 -12.17
N TYR A 29 4.80 2.56 -12.87
CA TYR A 29 6.24 2.75 -12.71
C TYR A 29 6.64 4.23 -12.85
N VAL A 30 7.46 4.69 -11.91
CA VAL A 30 8.08 6.02 -11.91
C VAL A 30 9.43 5.91 -12.59
N SER A 31 9.49 6.17 -13.89
CA SER A 31 10.69 6.05 -14.72
C SER A 31 11.56 7.30 -14.74
N LYS A 32 11.03 8.42 -14.25
CA LYS A 32 11.71 9.72 -14.21
C LYS A 32 11.34 10.45 -12.93
N TYR A 33 12.25 11.29 -12.44
CA TYR A 33 11.96 12.19 -11.34
C TYR A 33 10.82 13.14 -11.75
N PRO A 34 9.68 13.18 -11.02
CA PRO A 34 8.60 14.10 -11.33
C PRO A 34 9.05 15.56 -11.17
N GLU A 35 8.53 16.47 -12.00
CA GLU A 35 8.82 17.90 -11.88
C GLU A 35 8.34 18.52 -10.57
N TYR A 36 7.41 17.86 -9.90
CA TYR A 36 6.95 18.19 -8.55
C TYR A 36 6.96 16.95 -7.67
N MET A 37 7.54 17.07 -6.48
CA MET A 37 7.49 16.05 -5.42
C MET A 37 6.78 16.63 -4.19
N PRO A 38 5.99 15.83 -3.47
CA PRO A 38 5.25 16.34 -2.32
C PRO A 38 6.21 16.82 -1.22
N ILE A 39 5.81 17.89 -0.52
CA ILE A 39 6.58 18.51 0.56
C ILE A 39 5.85 18.45 1.92
N TYR A 40 4.55 18.19 1.93
CA TYR A 40 3.71 18.17 3.15
C TYR A 40 3.29 16.76 3.58
N CYS A 41 3.71 15.72 2.86
CA CYS A 41 3.48 14.33 3.25
C CYS A 41 4.75 13.49 3.06
N GLN A 42 4.86 12.38 3.77
CA GLN A 42 6.00 11.48 3.64
C GLN A 42 5.96 10.73 2.29
N ARG A 43 7.13 10.54 1.70
CA ARG A 43 7.34 9.88 0.42
C ARG A 43 7.62 8.39 0.65
N VAL A 44 6.78 7.54 0.07
CA VAL A 44 6.92 6.09 0.16
C VAL A 44 7.40 5.53 -1.18
N GLY A 45 8.57 4.91 -1.22
CA GLY A 45 9.04 4.16 -2.39
C GLY A 45 8.58 2.71 -2.32
N VAL A 46 7.91 2.22 -3.36
CA VAL A 46 7.43 0.84 -3.44
C VAL A 46 8.33 0.04 -4.37
N PHE A 47 8.93 -1.01 -3.84
CA PHE A 47 9.88 -1.90 -4.52
C PHE A 47 9.37 -3.35 -4.51
N VAL A 48 9.79 -4.14 -5.50
CA VAL A 48 9.44 -5.56 -5.63
C VAL A 48 10.69 -6.32 -6.05
N ASP A 49 11.29 -7.06 -5.11
CA ASP A 49 12.47 -7.91 -5.30
C ASP A 49 13.63 -7.17 -6.00
N GLU A 50 13.83 -5.90 -5.67
CA GLU A 50 14.90 -5.07 -6.26
C GLU A 50 16.23 -5.31 -5.53
N ASP A 51 17.34 -5.05 -6.21
CA ASP A 51 18.65 -5.05 -5.58
C ASP A 51 18.73 -3.99 -4.48
N ILE A 52 19.33 -4.34 -3.35
CA ILE A 52 19.32 -3.48 -2.15
C ILE A 52 20.09 -2.17 -2.35
N GLU A 53 21.18 -2.19 -3.12
CA GLU A 53 21.94 -0.98 -3.41
C GLU A 53 21.16 -0.07 -4.36
N GLN A 54 20.39 -0.63 -5.30
CA GLN A 54 19.47 0.16 -6.13
C GLN A 54 18.34 0.77 -5.31
N VAL A 55 17.78 0.04 -4.34
CA VAL A 55 16.78 0.59 -3.41
C VAL A 55 17.35 1.78 -2.66
N LYS A 56 18.56 1.66 -2.10
CA LYS A 56 19.23 2.75 -1.37
C LYS A 56 19.50 3.97 -2.24
N LEU A 57 20.00 3.75 -3.46
CA LEU A 57 20.26 4.84 -4.43
C LEU A 57 18.98 5.60 -4.77
N ILE A 58 17.91 4.89 -5.14
CA ILE A 58 16.62 5.49 -5.47
C ILE A 58 16.03 6.20 -4.25
N ALA A 59 16.17 5.60 -3.06
CA ALA A 59 15.64 6.20 -1.83
C ALA A 59 16.32 7.52 -1.50
N ASP A 60 17.64 7.62 -1.71
CA ASP A 60 18.39 8.87 -1.53
C ASP A 60 18.05 9.89 -2.62
N ASP A 61 18.03 9.49 -3.91
CA ASP A 61 17.75 10.36 -5.05
C ASP A 61 16.34 10.99 -4.97
N PHE A 62 15.35 10.21 -4.55
CA PHE A 62 13.97 10.67 -4.41
C PHE A 62 13.66 11.25 -3.02
N ALA A 63 14.66 11.30 -2.13
CA ALA A 63 14.50 11.71 -0.74
C ALA A 63 13.27 11.01 -0.11
N LEU A 64 13.25 9.67 -0.18
CA LEU A 64 12.18 8.86 0.39
C LEU A 64 12.30 8.82 1.93
N ASP A 65 11.16 8.89 2.60
CA ASP A 65 11.06 8.72 4.04
C ASP A 65 10.83 7.25 4.44
N ILE A 66 10.14 6.52 3.56
CA ILE A 66 9.64 5.18 3.83
C ILE A 66 9.91 4.28 2.63
N ILE A 67 10.39 3.07 2.87
CA ILE A 67 10.57 2.02 1.85
C ILE A 67 9.50 0.96 2.08
N GLN A 68 8.70 0.67 1.05
CA GLN A 68 7.72 -0.40 1.05
C GLN A 68 8.21 -1.56 0.21
N LEU A 69 8.43 -2.69 0.85
CA LEU A 69 8.83 -3.96 0.27
C LEU A 69 7.59 -4.78 -0.08
N HIS A 70 7.31 -4.93 -1.37
CA HIS A 70 6.07 -5.52 -1.87
C HIS A 70 6.29 -6.84 -2.64
N GLY A 71 7.50 -7.37 -2.61
CA GLY A 71 7.90 -8.66 -3.17
C GLY A 71 8.10 -9.73 -2.10
N SER A 72 9.09 -10.61 -2.30
CA SER A 72 9.47 -11.72 -1.42
C SER A 72 10.72 -11.41 -0.57
N GLU A 73 11.05 -10.13 -0.40
CA GLU A 73 12.23 -9.69 0.37
C GLU A 73 12.21 -10.25 1.79
N SER A 74 13.34 -10.83 2.22
CA SER A 74 13.46 -11.48 3.55
C SER A 74 13.55 -10.49 4.72
N PRO A 75 13.37 -10.94 5.96
CA PRO A 75 13.60 -10.11 7.16
C PRO A 75 15.02 -9.53 7.21
N GLU A 76 16.04 -10.32 6.80
CA GLU A 76 17.45 -9.89 6.76
C GLU A 76 17.66 -8.78 5.72
N TYR A 77 16.98 -8.86 4.58
CA TYR A 77 16.98 -7.80 3.58
C TYR A 77 16.37 -6.51 4.17
N ALA A 78 15.21 -6.60 4.79
CA ALA A 78 14.54 -5.46 5.41
C ALA A 78 15.41 -4.80 6.50
N SER A 79 16.13 -5.60 7.29
CA SER A 79 16.99 -5.12 8.36
C SER A 79 18.15 -4.22 7.89
N GLN A 80 18.55 -4.30 6.62
CA GLN A 80 19.60 -3.47 6.02
C GLN A 80 19.13 -2.08 5.61
N LEU A 81 17.83 -1.80 5.69
CA LEU A 81 17.20 -0.54 5.29
C LEU A 81 16.85 0.38 6.47
N ARG A 82 17.44 0.17 7.64
CA ARG A 82 17.13 0.88 8.90
C ARG A 82 17.38 2.40 8.88
N LYS A 83 18.00 2.93 7.83
CA LYS A 83 18.10 4.38 7.59
C LYS A 83 16.72 5.01 7.34
N TRP A 84 15.81 4.24 6.77
CA TRP A 84 14.43 4.61 6.46
C TRP A 84 13.45 3.83 7.33
N LYS A 85 12.22 4.29 7.42
CA LYS A 85 11.13 3.42 7.88
C LYS A 85 10.83 2.37 6.84
N VAL A 86 10.51 1.17 7.28
CA VAL A 86 10.25 0.05 6.38
C VAL A 86 8.83 -0.46 6.58
N ILE A 87 8.11 -0.61 5.45
CA ILE A 87 6.82 -1.30 5.37
C ILE A 87 7.04 -2.63 4.66
N LYS A 88 6.61 -3.75 5.23
CA LYS A 88 6.53 -5.03 4.50
C LYS A 88 5.09 -5.32 4.12
N ALA A 89 4.84 -5.50 2.84
CA ALA A 89 3.52 -5.85 2.32
C ALA A 89 3.34 -7.38 2.29
N PHE A 90 2.14 -7.81 2.70
CA PHE A 90 1.70 -9.21 2.66
C PHE A 90 0.34 -9.32 2.01
N ASN A 91 0.15 -10.38 1.21
CA ASN A 91 -1.17 -10.75 0.70
C ASN A 91 -1.86 -11.62 1.74
N ILE A 92 -2.96 -11.15 2.30
CA ILE A 92 -3.72 -11.85 3.33
C ILE A 92 -5.10 -12.20 2.76
N ALA A 93 -5.41 -13.48 2.70
CA ALA A 93 -6.70 -14.00 2.29
C ALA A 93 -7.41 -14.78 3.42
N THR A 94 -6.64 -15.42 4.30
CA THR A 94 -7.10 -16.21 5.44
C THR A 94 -6.32 -15.85 6.70
N ALA A 95 -6.81 -16.30 7.87
CA ALA A 95 -6.10 -16.10 9.14
C ALA A 95 -4.72 -16.79 9.17
N ASP A 96 -4.59 -17.92 8.49
CA ASP A 96 -3.34 -18.68 8.42
C ASP A 96 -2.24 -17.90 7.66
N ASP A 97 -2.63 -17.03 6.73
CA ASP A 97 -1.67 -16.19 6.01
C ASP A 97 -0.95 -15.18 6.94
N LEU A 98 -1.51 -14.89 8.11
CA LEU A 98 -0.88 -14.01 9.09
C LEU A 98 0.39 -14.60 9.71
N GLU A 99 0.57 -15.92 9.65
CA GLU A 99 1.78 -16.59 10.17
C GLU A 99 3.05 -16.12 9.47
N VAL A 100 2.97 -15.74 8.18
CA VAL A 100 4.13 -15.25 7.41
C VAL A 100 4.69 -13.93 7.94
N THR A 101 3.93 -13.21 8.78
CA THR A 101 4.37 -11.93 9.36
C THR A 101 5.34 -12.09 10.52
N LYS A 102 5.29 -13.22 11.23
CA LYS A 102 6.05 -13.46 12.47
C LYS A 102 7.57 -13.22 12.34
N PRO A 103 8.26 -13.69 11.28
CA PRO A 103 9.70 -13.44 11.13
C PRO A 103 10.07 -11.97 10.94
N TYR A 104 9.10 -11.12 10.58
CA TYR A 104 9.32 -9.68 10.32
C TYR A 104 9.01 -8.80 11.53
N GLU A 105 8.43 -9.36 12.60
CA GLU A 105 8.16 -8.63 13.84
C GLU A 105 9.45 -8.04 14.41
N GLY A 106 9.47 -6.73 14.65
CA GLY A 106 10.65 -6.00 15.11
C GLY A 106 11.75 -5.77 14.06
N MET A 107 11.58 -6.30 12.83
CA MET A 107 12.50 -6.07 11.71
C MET A 107 12.06 -4.92 10.82
N VAL A 108 10.77 -4.60 10.82
CA VAL A 108 10.17 -3.50 10.04
C VAL A 108 9.31 -2.62 10.95
N ASP A 109 9.02 -1.40 10.51
CA ASP A 109 8.22 -0.44 11.28
C ASP A 109 6.72 -0.71 11.14
N TYR A 110 6.29 -1.15 9.94
CA TYR A 110 4.89 -1.36 9.63
C TYR A 110 4.70 -2.58 8.73
N PHE A 111 3.50 -3.15 8.79
CA PHE A 111 2.99 -4.05 7.76
C PHE A 111 2.00 -3.33 6.86
N LEU A 112 1.82 -3.85 5.66
CA LEU A 112 0.70 -3.51 4.80
C LEU A 112 -0.01 -4.82 4.46
N PHE A 113 -1.27 -4.94 4.86
CA PHE A 113 -2.08 -6.11 4.52
C PHE A 113 -2.91 -5.81 3.28
N ASP A 114 -2.45 -6.36 2.14
CA ASP A 114 -3.19 -6.33 0.88
C ASP A 114 -4.21 -7.48 0.89
N THR A 115 -5.43 -7.14 1.22
CA THR A 115 -6.52 -8.10 1.33
C THR A 115 -7.09 -8.38 -0.05
N ARG A 116 -6.52 -9.36 -0.75
CA ARG A 116 -7.01 -9.82 -2.06
C ARG A 116 -7.81 -11.11 -1.88
N LYS A 117 -8.74 -11.35 -2.82
CA LYS A 117 -9.36 -12.66 -2.95
C LYS A 117 -8.26 -13.72 -3.17
N PRO A 118 -8.39 -14.92 -2.57
CA PRO A 118 -7.46 -15.99 -2.85
C PRO A 118 -7.35 -16.20 -4.36
N PHE A 119 -6.12 -16.36 -4.86
CA PHE A 119 -5.86 -16.74 -6.24
C PHE A 119 -6.41 -18.16 -6.42
N VAL A 120 -7.49 -18.30 -7.15
CA VAL A 120 -7.95 -19.60 -7.58
C VAL A 120 -7.07 -20.00 -8.75
N GLU A 121 -6.24 -21.02 -8.56
CA GLU A 121 -5.41 -21.58 -9.63
C GLU A 121 -6.23 -21.84 -10.91
N ALA A 122 -5.60 -21.59 -12.07
CA ALA A 122 -6.21 -21.73 -13.37
C ALA A 122 -6.75 -23.16 -13.59
N GLY A 123 -8.06 -23.34 -13.46
CA GLY A 123 -8.78 -24.62 -13.58
C GLY A 123 -10.16 -24.57 -12.95
N GLY A 124 -10.39 -23.69 -12.00
CA GLY A 124 -11.73 -23.43 -11.46
C GLY A 124 -12.43 -22.38 -12.32
N CYS A 125 -13.57 -22.74 -12.90
CA CYS A 125 -14.43 -21.86 -13.66
C CYS A 125 -15.00 -20.78 -12.71
N VAL A 126 -14.29 -19.64 -12.57
CA VAL A 126 -14.86 -18.45 -11.95
C VAL A 126 -15.63 -17.73 -13.04
N PRO A 127 -16.96 -17.51 -12.92
CA PRO A 127 -17.70 -16.82 -13.94
C PRO A 127 -17.10 -15.41 -14.13
N PRO A 128 -16.99 -14.92 -15.39
CA PRO A 128 -16.59 -13.56 -15.70
C PRO A 128 -17.66 -12.61 -15.17
N GLY A 129 -17.38 -11.93 -14.11
CA GLY A 129 -18.29 -11.04 -13.41
C GLY A 129 -18.04 -11.16 -11.94
N GLY A 130 -17.49 -10.13 -11.33
CA GLY A 130 -17.19 -10.15 -9.90
C GLY A 130 -18.41 -10.57 -9.11
N THR A 131 -18.28 -11.55 -8.26
CA THR A 131 -19.33 -12.07 -7.36
C THR A 131 -19.86 -11.01 -6.37
N GLY A 132 -19.46 -9.73 -6.50
CA GLY A 132 -19.85 -8.66 -5.57
C GLY A 132 -19.35 -8.84 -4.13
N LEU A 133 -18.78 -10.00 -3.83
CA LEU A 133 -18.25 -10.31 -2.52
C LEU A 133 -17.00 -9.46 -2.27
N LYS A 134 -17.16 -8.47 -1.40
CA LYS A 134 -16.04 -7.70 -0.84
C LYS A 134 -15.23 -8.63 0.04
N PHE A 135 -13.90 -8.47 0.05
CA PHE A 135 -13.03 -9.19 0.97
C PHE A 135 -13.50 -8.90 2.42
N ASP A 136 -13.55 -9.92 3.24
CA ASP A 136 -13.93 -9.80 4.64
C ASP A 136 -12.70 -9.41 5.49
N TRP A 137 -12.66 -8.17 5.96
CA TRP A 137 -11.58 -7.67 6.79
C TRP A 137 -11.55 -8.28 8.19
N SER A 138 -12.58 -9.03 8.60
CA SER A 138 -12.62 -9.75 9.88
C SER A 138 -11.50 -10.79 10.01
N VAL A 139 -10.91 -11.24 8.88
CA VAL A 139 -9.69 -12.07 8.89
C VAL A 139 -8.58 -11.41 9.70
N LEU A 140 -8.50 -10.09 9.68
CA LEU A 140 -7.46 -9.33 10.40
C LEU A 140 -7.69 -9.29 11.93
N ASP A 141 -8.88 -9.65 12.41
CA ASP A 141 -9.14 -9.78 13.86
C ASP A 141 -8.28 -10.90 14.48
N ALA A 142 -7.80 -11.83 13.65
CA ALA A 142 -6.87 -12.89 14.07
C ALA A 142 -5.41 -12.39 14.22
N TYR A 143 -5.08 -11.18 13.78
CA TYR A 143 -3.73 -10.64 13.91
C TYR A 143 -3.44 -10.29 15.37
N GLN A 144 -2.43 -10.94 15.94
CA GLN A 144 -1.99 -10.77 17.34
C GLN A 144 -0.55 -10.23 17.43
N GLY A 145 0.03 -9.81 16.31
CA GLY A 145 1.39 -9.27 16.27
C GLY A 145 1.51 -7.90 16.93
N SER A 146 2.75 -7.49 17.20
CA SER A 146 3.06 -6.19 17.81
C SER A 146 3.19 -5.06 16.79
N THR A 147 3.54 -5.38 15.54
CA THR A 147 3.78 -4.41 14.47
C THR A 147 2.46 -3.80 13.98
N SER A 148 2.40 -2.47 13.93
CA SER A 148 1.24 -1.76 13.38
C SER A 148 1.11 -1.96 11.87
N PHE A 149 -0.12 -1.92 11.34
CA PHE A 149 -0.34 -2.16 9.93
C PHE A 149 -1.25 -1.14 9.24
N LEU A 150 -1.11 -1.09 7.92
CA LEU A 150 -2.01 -0.41 7.00
C LEU A 150 -2.93 -1.43 6.33
N LEU A 151 -4.21 -1.09 6.26
CA LEU A 151 -5.18 -1.88 5.50
C LEU A 151 -5.13 -1.48 4.03
N SER A 152 -4.94 -2.44 3.14
CA SER A 152 -4.96 -2.27 1.69
C SER A 152 -5.83 -3.34 1.02
N GLY A 153 -5.90 -3.34 -0.30
CA GLY A 153 -6.59 -4.37 -1.08
C GLY A 153 -8.02 -3.99 -1.46
N GLY A 154 -8.20 -3.46 -2.66
CA GLY A 154 -9.50 -3.26 -3.29
C GLY A 154 -10.43 -2.26 -2.63
N ILE A 155 -9.95 -1.45 -1.68
CA ILE A 155 -10.73 -0.36 -1.08
C ILE A 155 -11.17 0.60 -2.19
N GLY A 156 -12.47 0.85 -2.28
CA GLY A 156 -13.08 1.71 -3.29
C GLY A 156 -13.90 2.84 -2.70
N PRO A 157 -14.43 3.75 -3.55
CA PRO A 157 -15.23 4.90 -3.11
C PRO A 157 -16.43 4.53 -2.23
N ASP A 158 -17.02 3.34 -2.47
CA ASP A 158 -18.20 2.87 -1.74
C ASP A 158 -17.86 2.21 -0.39
N ASP A 159 -16.58 2.11 -0.04
CA ASP A 159 -16.14 1.48 1.20
C ASP A 159 -15.91 2.49 2.35
N ALA A 160 -16.23 3.78 2.16
CA ALA A 160 -15.95 4.82 3.14
C ALA A 160 -16.55 4.52 4.52
N GLU A 161 -17.83 4.13 4.59
CA GLU A 161 -18.49 3.76 5.84
C GLU A 161 -17.88 2.49 6.46
N ARG A 162 -17.53 1.52 5.62
CA ARG A 162 -16.89 0.29 6.07
C ARG A 162 -15.51 0.56 6.67
N VAL A 163 -14.70 1.41 6.01
CA VAL A 163 -13.40 1.86 6.53
C VAL A 163 -13.58 2.63 7.84
N ARG A 164 -14.56 3.55 7.89
CA ARG A 164 -14.83 4.33 9.10
C ARG A 164 -15.23 3.46 10.29
N ASN A 165 -15.90 2.32 10.04
CA ASN A 165 -16.35 1.39 11.07
C ASN A 165 -15.34 0.26 11.38
N PHE A 166 -14.30 0.09 10.56
CA PHE A 166 -13.26 -0.88 10.83
C PHE A 166 -12.48 -0.49 12.10
N ARG A 167 -12.31 -1.43 13.00
CA ARG A 167 -11.60 -1.26 14.28
C ARG A 167 -10.61 -2.39 14.47
N HIS A 168 -9.37 -2.03 14.62
CA HIS A 168 -8.29 -2.92 15.06
C HIS A 168 -7.21 -2.06 15.70
N GLU A 169 -6.74 -2.43 16.91
CA GLU A 169 -5.80 -1.61 17.69
C GLU A 169 -4.47 -1.34 16.99
N LYS A 170 -4.04 -2.26 16.10
CA LYS A 170 -2.81 -2.15 15.32
C LYS A 170 -3.01 -1.49 13.95
N CYS A 171 -4.24 -1.26 13.51
CA CYS A 171 -4.49 -0.58 12.24
C CYS A 171 -4.27 0.93 12.38
N ILE A 172 -3.24 1.46 11.71
CA ILE A 172 -2.87 2.87 11.77
C ILE A 172 -3.36 3.68 10.57
N GLY A 173 -3.89 3.03 9.54
CA GLY A 173 -4.35 3.71 8.33
C GLY A 173 -4.72 2.77 7.22
N ILE A 174 -4.98 3.38 6.06
CA ILE A 174 -5.39 2.66 4.85
C ILE A 174 -4.53 3.08 3.65
N ASP A 175 -4.36 2.17 2.70
CA ASP A 175 -3.75 2.45 1.40
C ASP A 175 -4.82 2.48 0.30
N LEU A 176 -4.87 3.56 -0.48
CA LEU A 176 -5.81 3.79 -1.57
C LEU A 176 -5.07 3.82 -2.90
N ASN A 177 -5.38 2.88 -3.80
CA ASN A 177 -4.70 2.82 -5.08
C ASN A 177 -5.66 2.73 -6.27
N SER A 178 -5.80 1.57 -6.91
CA SER A 178 -6.39 1.40 -8.25
C SER A 178 -7.84 1.87 -8.39
N ARG A 179 -8.66 1.75 -7.34
CA ARG A 179 -10.07 2.16 -7.38
C ARG A 179 -10.28 3.68 -7.39
N PHE A 180 -9.22 4.44 -7.07
CA PHE A 180 -9.19 5.90 -7.06
C PHE A 180 -8.35 6.47 -8.20
N GLU A 181 -8.28 5.78 -9.32
CA GLU A 181 -7.53 6.22 -10.50
C GLU A 181 -8.45 6.43 -11.70
N THR A 182 -8.13 7.44 -12.52
CA THR A 182 -8.68 7.64 -13.87
C THR A 182 -7.88 6.87 -14.91
N ALA A 183 -6.57 6.73 -14.67
CA ALA A 183 -5.64 5.90 -15.42
C ALA A 183 -4.52 5.42 -14.48
N PRO A 184 -3.78 4.33 -14.79
CA PRO A 184 -2.70 3.84 -13.93
C PRO A 184 -1.69 4.93 -13.55
N GLY A 185 -1.58 5.22 -12.26
CA GLY A 185 -0.71 6.25 -11.71
C GLY A 185 -1.29 7.67 -11.72
N LEU A 186 -2.52 7.86 -12.19
CA LEU A 186 -3.23 9.14 -12.20
C LEU A 186 -4.47 9.06 -11.30
N LYS A 187 -4.42 9.72 -10.14
CA LYS A 187 -5.51 9.67 -9.15
C LYS A 187 -6.69 10.54 -9.54
N ASP A 188 -7.90 10.02 -9.33
CA ASP A 188 -9.14 10.77 -9.37
C ASP A 188 -9.28 11.60 -8.09
N VAL A 189 -8.88 12.84 -8.15
CA VAL A 189 -8.84 13.77 -7.00
C VAL A 189 -10.24 13.97 -6.40
N ASN A 190 -11.29 13.98 -7.23
CA ASN A 190 -12.66 14.18 -6.75
C ASN A 190 -13.16 12.96 -5.95
N LYS A 191 -12.90 11.74 -6.44
CA LYS A 191 -13.20 10.52 -5.69
C LYS A 191 -12.45 10.48 -4.37
N LEU A 192 -11.13 10.78 -4.38
CA LEU A 192 -10.33 10.84 -3.16
C LEU A 192 -10.87 11.86 -2.18
N ARG A 193 -11.17 13.10 -2.64
CA ARG A 193 -11.70 14.17 -1.78
C ARG A 193 -12.99 13.76 -1.09
N LYS A 194 -13.93 13.19 -1.84
CA LYS A 194 -15.21 12.72 -1.29
C LYS A 194 -15.00 11.62 -0.25
N PHE A 195 -14.18 10.63 -0.56
CA PHE A 195 -13.88 9.52 0.33
C PHE A 195 -13.18 9.97 1.62
N ILE A 196 -12.11 10.78 1.50
CA ILE A 196 -11.34 11.30 2.63
C ILE A 196 -12.23 12.14 3.55
N LYS A 197 -13.12 12.97 2.98
CA LYS A 197 -14.09 13.74 3.77
C LYS A 197 -14.99 12.84 4.61
N THR A 198 -15.46 11.73 4.03
CA THR A 198 -16.37 10.80 4.74
C THR A 198 -15.66 10.06 5.87
N ILE A 199 -14.41 9.59 5.64
CA ILE A 199 -13.70 8.81 6.67
C ILE A 199 -13.12 9.67 7.82
N ARG A 200 -13.00 10.99 7.62
CA ARG A 200 -12.49 11.94 8.64
C ARG A 200 -13.60 12.62 9.47
N GLN A 201 -14.86 12.34 9.17
CA GLN A 201 -16.03 12.74 9.97
C GLN A 201 -16.27 11.76 11.12
#